data_a027c53a7e2a03cbe16a301221e5399e
#
_entry.id   a027c53a7e2a03cbe16a301221e5399e
#
_cell.length_a   1.000
_cell.length_b   1.000
_cell.length_c   1.000
_cell.angle_alpha   90.00
_cell.angle_beta   90.00
_cell.angle_gamma   90.00
#
_symmetry.space_group_name_H-M   'P 1'
#
loop_
_entity.id
_entity.type
_entity.pdbx_description
1 polymer ?
#
loop_
_entity_poly.entity_id
_entity_poly.type
_entity_poly.pdbx_seq_one_letter_code
_entity_poly.pdbx_strand_id
1 'polypeptide(L)'
;MIMKNISYCLLAGLIFGSCSGKVYEQTDNGVIVKVQQKGEQNARLVRFQVMGDKLIHVSATPDSKFADSKSLIIVPQEKQTPFTVSQQGDTITVSTKEVKAFVLSSTGEVWFTDENGKMILQENKGGGKTFTPIEVEGTKGYSIRQVFESPDDEAFYGLGQHQSEEFNYKGKNEELFQYNTKVSVPFIVSNKNYGVLLDSYSLCRFGNPNDYSQLGKVFKLYDKDGKEGALTGTYVPDEKSGAETLVRREDSLYFEHLKREDLSKVVNLPENFPFMGAKVTYEGMIEPSQTGEFKFILYYAGYTKVYIDNKLVVPERWRTAWNPNSYKFSVNLEAGKKVPIKVEWVPDGAVSYSGLRVLSPVDPKEQGKQSWWSEMTKQLDYY
;
A
#
# COMPACT_ATOMS: atom_id res chain seq x y z
N MET A 1 -63.99 -55.80 38.45
CA MET A 1 -64.22 -54.43 37.97
C MET A 1 -62.94 -53.64 38.23
N ILE A 2 -62.03 -53.59 37.22
CA ILE A 2 -60.68 -53.07 37.35
C ILE A 2 -60.60 -51.77 36.59
N MET A 3 -60.42 -50.68 37.34
CA MET A 3 -60.18 -49.37 36.75
C MET A 3 -58.69 -49.23 36.33
N LYS A 4 -58.39 -48.97 35.03
CA LYS A 4 -57.08 -48.65 34.56
C LYS A 4 -56.82 -47.12 34.65
N ASN A 5 -55.85 -46.76 35.47
CA ASN A 5 -55.29 -45.37 35.48
C ASN A 5 -54.38 -45.20 34.29
N ILE A 6 -54.69 -44.23 33.43
CA ILE A 6 -53.83 -43.76 32.33
C ILE A 6 -53.11 -42.54 32.89
N SER A 7 -51.76 -42.69 33.03
CA SER A 7 -50.86 -41.61 33.42
C SER A 7 -50.40 -40.86 32.12
N TYR A 8 -50.75 -39.60 31.98
CA TYR A 8 -50.24 -38.75 30.92
C TYR A 8 -48.89 -38.17 31.38
N CYS A 9 -47.79 -38.61 30.72
CA CYS A 9 -46.50 -37.95 30.84
C CYS A 9 -46.53 -36.70 29.94
N LEU A 10 -46.58 -35.53 30.55
CA LEU A 10 -46.28 -34.26 29.87
C LEU A 10 -44.76 -34.18 29.63
N LEU A 11 -44.33 -34.31 28.37
CA LEU A 11 -42.99 -34.02 27.94
C LEU A 11 -42.86 -32.49 27.81
N ALA A 12 -42.31 -31.84 28.84
CA ALA A 12 -41.94 -30.44 28.77
C ALA A 12 -40.66 -30.31 27.92
N GLY A 13 -40.83 -29.95 26.65
CA GLY A 13 -39.70 -29.60 25.77
C GLY A 13 -39.02 -28.34 26.28
N LEU A 14 -37.84 -28.49 26.86
CA LEU A 14 -36.95 -27.39 27.15
C LEU A 14 -36.43 -26.83 25.84
N ILE A 15 -37.04 -25.74 25.38
CA ILE A 15 -36.51 -24.90 24.32
C ILE A 15 -35.31 -24.16 24.95
N PHE A 16 -34.11 -24.65 24.73
CA PHE A 16 -32.91 -23.85 24.96
C PHE A 16 -32.87 -22.70 23.95
N GLY A 17 -33.51 -21.62 24.32
CA GLY A 17 -33.28 -20.35 23.68
C GLY A 17 -31.85 -19.95 23.96
N SER A 18 -30.95 -20.11 22.96
CA SER A 18 -29.63 -19.50 22.98
C SER A 18 -29.81 -17.98 23.05
N CYS A 19 -29.74 -17.41 24.23
CA CYS A 19 -29.55 -15.99 24.43
C CYS A 19 -28.14 -15.65 23.98
N SER A 20 -27.92 -15.49 22.70
CA SER A 20 -26.73 -14.77 22.20
C SER A 20 -26.92 -13.31 22.63
N GLY A 21 -26.24 -12.90 23.71
CA GLY A 21 -26.26 -11.50 24.14
C GLY A 21 -25.87 -10.60 22.97
N LYS A 22 -26.49 -9.42 22.89
CA LYS A 22 -26.14 -8.44 21.86
C LYS A 22 -24.63 -8.18 21.91
N VAL A 23 -23.93 -8.45 20.80
CA VAL A 23 -22.48 -8.21 20.65
C VAL A 23 -22.19 -6.79 20.16
N TYR A 24 -23.22 -5.96 20.02
CA TYR A 24 -23.11 -4.58 19.59
C TYR A 24 -23.86 -3.62 20.53
N GLU A 25 -23.42 -2.38 20.52
CA GLU A 25 -24.08 -1.23 21.14
C GLU A 25 -24.53 -0.29 20.01
N GLN A 26 -25.80 0.06 20.02
CA GLN A 26 -26.34 1.06 19.07
C GLN A 26 -26.10 2.46 19.63
N THR A 27 -25.61 3.35 18.78
CA THR A 27 -25.40 4.78 19.06
C THR A 27 -26.42 5.63 18.30
N ASP A 28 -26.43 6.95 18.53
CA ASP A 28 -27.35 7.87 17.85
C ASP A 28 -27.21 7.83 16.34
N ASN A 29 -26.00 7.56 15.81
CA ASN A 29 -25.70 7.58 14.38
C ASN A 29 -25.11 6.27 13.85
N GLY A 30 -25.20 5.17 14.60
CA GLY A 30 -24.63 3.91 14.11
C GLY A 30 -24.55 2.81 15.15
N VAL A 31 -23.47 2.02 15.09
CA VAL A 31 -23.23 0.90 16.02
C VAL A 31 -21.74 0.75 16.35
N ILE A 32 -21.47 0.23 17.54
CA ILE A 32 -20.15 -0.26 17.96
C ILE A 32 -20.27 -1.76 18.16
N VAL A 33 -19.46 -2.54 17.44
CA VAL A 33 -19.45 -4.00 17.51
C VAL A 33 -18.21 -4.47 18.25
N LYS A 34 -18.40 -5.34 19.25
CA LYS A 34 -17.31 -6.03 19.94
C LYS A 34 -16.92 -7.25 19.12
N VAL A 35 -15.67 -7.25 18.63
CA VAL A 35 -15.11 -8.34 17.83
C VAL A 35 -14.43 -9.35 18.73
N GLN A 36 -14.56 -10.63 18.39
CA GLN A 36 -13.80 -11.71 19.04
C GLN A 36 -12.35 -11.65 18.57
N GLN A 37 -11.56 -10.80 19.24
CA GLN A 37 -10.15 -10.59 18.89
C GLN A 37 -9.36 -11.89 19.03
N LYS A 38 -8.77 -12.37 17.93
CA LYS A 38 -7.98 -13.62 17.88
C LYS A 38 -6.50 -13.40 18.20
N GLY A 39 -6.02 -12.17 18.13
CA GLY A 39 -4.65 -11.77 18.41
C GLY A 39 -4.57 -10.27 18.63
N GLU A 40 -3.48 -9.80 19.24
CA GLU A 40 -3.28 -8.37 19.58
C GLU A 40 -3.30 -7.43 18.36
N GLN A 41 -2.96 -7.98 17.20
CA GLN A 41 -2.95 -7.22 15.93
C GLN A 41 -4.32 -7.18 15.22
N ASN A 42 -5.34 -7.87 15.75
CA ASN A 42 -6.67 -7.84 15.17
C ASN A 42 -7.54 -6.78 15.84
N ALA A 43 -8.55 -6.28 15.13
CA ALA A 43 -9.52 -5.37 15.70
C ALA A 43 -10.25 -5.99 16.90
N ARG A 44 -10.42 -5.22 17.93
CA ARG A 44 -11.27 -5.52 19.11
C ARG A 44 -12.62 -4.84 18.99
N LEU A 45 -12.65 -3.65 18.41
CA LEU A 45 -13.87 -2.89 18.16
C LEU A 45 -13.93 -2.48 16.70
N VAL A 46 -15.14 -2.56 16.13
CA VAL A 46 -15.49 -1.98 14.84
C VAL A 46 -16.71 -1.07 15.04
N ARG A 47 -16.67 0.14 14.51
CA ARG A 47 -17.77 1.10 14.58
C ARG A 47 -18.23 1.47 13.19
N PHE A 48 -19.54 1.47 12.98
CA PHE A 48 -20.18 2.12 11.84
C PHE A 48 -20.84 3.40 12.30
N GLN A 49 -20.62 4.48 11.57
CA GLN A 49 -21.35 5.73 11.70
C GLN A 49 -22.00 6.06 10.36
N VAL A 50 -23.31 6.21 10.38
CA VAL A 50 -24.10 6.56 9.20
C VAL A 50 -23.99 8.07 8.98
N MET A 51 -23.32 8.46 7.92
CA MET A 51 -23.09 9.86 7.54
C MET A 51 -24.02 10.32 6.44
N GLY A 52 -24.68 9.39 5.75
CA GLY A 52 -25.62 9.64 4.67
C GLY A 52 -26.18 8.33 4.13
N ASP A 53 -27.16 8.37 3.24
CA ASP A 53 -27.78 7.17 2.65
C ASP A 53 -26.76 6.29 1.89
N LYS A 54 -25.66 6.90 1.38
CA LYS A 54 -24.56 6.25 0.63
C LYS A 54 -23.20 6.39 1.30
N LEU A 55 -23.14 6.94 2.51
CA LEU A 55 -21.87 7.23 3.17
C LEU A 55 -21.86 6.65 4.58
N ILE A 56 -20.96 5.68 4.77
CA ILE A 56 -20.72 5.01 6.05
C ILE A 56 -19.28 5.24 6.46
N HIS A 57 -19.06 5.79 7.65
CA HIS A 57 -17.76 5.86 8.30
C HIS A 57 -17.50 4.57 9.05
N VAL A 58 -16.38 3.94 8.78
CA VAL A 58 -15.92 2.75 9.48
C VAL A 58 -14.70 3.11 10.31
N SER A 59 -14.78 2.86 11.62
CA SER A 59 -13.62 2.93 12.51
C SER A 59 -13.30 1.55 13.06
N ALA A 60 -12.02 1.23 13.24
CA ALA A 60 -11.61 -0.01 13.90
C ALA A 60 -10.37 0.22 14.78
N THR A 61 -10.30 -0.49 15.90
CA THR A 61 -9.18 -0.40 16.83
C THR A 61 -8.91 -1.75 17.53
N PRO A 62 -7.64 -2.09 17.82
CA PRO A 62 -7.30 -3.22 18.67
C PRO A 62 -7.47 -2.89 20.16
N ASP A 63 -7.64 -1.62 20.52
CA ASP A 63 -7.81 -1.16 21.88
C ASP A 63 -9.22 -1.38 22.43
N SER A 64 -9.38 -1.20 23.74
CA SER A 64 -10.69 -1.33 24.43
C SER A 64 -11.63 -0.15 24.19
N LYS A 65 -11.14 0.94 23.58
CA LYS A 65 -11.90 2.15 23.24
C LYS A 65 -11.30 2.82 22.01
N PHE A 66 -12.12 3.55 21.27
CA PHE A 66 -11.67 4.40 20.17
C PHE A 66 -10.87 5.58 20.69
N ALA A 67 -9.94 6.07 19.87
CA ALA A 67 -9.22 7.31 20.14
C ALA A 67 -10.18 8.51 20.06
N ASP A 68 -9.93 9.50 20.89
CA ASP A 68 -10.61 10.81 20.81
C ASP A 68 -9.90 11.66 19.76
N SER A 69 -10.10 11.33 18.49
CA SER A 69 -9.56 12.05 17.35
C SER A 69 -10.69 12.61 16.50
N LYS A 70 -10.56 13.89 16.11
CA LYS A 70 -11.50 14.51 15.16
C LYS A 70 -10.89 14.51 13.77
N SER A 71 -11.68 14.13 12.78
CA SER A 71 -11.29 14.31 11.39
C SER A 71 -11.10 15.80 11.07
N LEU A 72 -10.03 16.11 10.32
CA LEU A 72 -9.77 17.47 9.82
C LEU A 72 -10.37 17.69 8.42
N ILE A 73 -10.83 16.62 7.77
CA ILE A 73 -11.31 16.65 6.37
C ILE A 73 -12.81 16.39 6.26
N ILE A 74 -13.43 15.84 7.30
CA ILE A 74 -14.86 15.53 7.30
C ILE A 74 -15.64 16.63 8.01
N VAL A 75 -16.60 17.18 7.29
CA VAL A 75 -17.57 18.15 7.84
C VAL A 75 -18.61 17.40 8.66
N PRO A 76 -18.83 17.75 9.93
CA PRO A 76 -19.89 17.16 10.74
C PRO A 76 -21.26 17.26 10.06
N GLN A 77 -22.04 16.18 10.08
CA GLN A 77 -23.39 16.17 9.53
C GLN A 77 -24.37 16.83 10.51
N GLU A 78 -25.12 17.82 10.05
CA GLU A 78 -26.15 18.50 10.87
C GLU A 78 -27.41 17.67 11.04
N LYS A 79 -27.73 16.79 10.06
CA LYS A 79 -28.91 15.95 10.07
C LYS A 79 -28.54 14.48 10.22
N GLN A 80 -29.26 13.81 11.10
CA GLN A 80 -29.15 12.36 11.22
C GLN A 80 -29.82 11.68 10.04
N THR A 81 -29.12 10.75 9.39
CA THR A 81 -29.69 9.89 8.35
C THR A 81 -30.37 8.69 9.03
N PRO A 82 -31.65 8.39 8.68
CA PRO A 82 -32.33 7.23 9.20
C PRO A 82 -31.64 5.92 8.84
N PHE A 83 -31.53 5.02 9.78
CA PHE A 83 -30.96 3.68 9.58
C PHE A 83 -31.62 2.64 10.47
N THR A 84 -31.48 1.39 10.13
CA THR A 84 -31.89 0.24 10.95
C THR A 84 -30.72 -0.67 11.28
N VAL A 85 -30.81 -1.38 12.40
CA VAL A 85 -29.80 -2.33 12.83
C VAL A 85 -30.44 -3.68 13.03
N SER A 86 -29.85 -4.74 12.51
CA SER A 86 -30.25 -6.11 12.76
C SER A 86 -29.04 -6.99 13.04
N GLN A 87 -29.27 -8.11 13.73
CA GLN A 87 -28.27 -9.12 14.00
C GLN A 87 -28.83 -10.48 13.59
N GLN A 88 -28.04 -11.22 12.80
CA GLN A 88 -28.32 -12.60 12.44
C GLN A 88 -27.05 -13.45 12.69
N GLY A 89 -27.10 -14.29 13.72
CA GLY A 89 -25.92 -15.01 14.18
C GLY A 89 -24.82 -14.03 14.66
N ASP A 90 -23.66 -14.12 14.06
CA ASP A 90 -22.51 -13.24 14.32
C ASP A 90 -22.43 -12.03 13.37
N THR A 91 -23.37 -11.90 12.43
CA THR A 91 -23.45 -10.79 11.48
C THR A 91 -24.32 -9.67 12.02
N ILE A 92 -23.75 -8.48 12.13
CA ILE A 92 -24.48 -7.24 12.43
C ILE A 92 -24.61 -6.46 11.13
N THR A 93 -25.82 -6.01 10.83
CA THR A 93 -26.17 -5.24 9.62
C THR A 93 -26.69 -3.88 10.00
N VAL A 94 -26.11 -2.83 9.40
CA VAL A 94 -26.63 -1.46 9.41
C VAL A 94 -27.17 -1.15 8.02
N SER A 95 -28.44 -0.78 7.92
CA SER A 95 -29.07 -0.50 6.63
C SER A 95 -29.57 0.93 6.60
N THR A 96 -29.17 1.67 5.57
CA THR A 96 -29.74 2.93 5.14
C THR A 96 -30.75 2.69 4.02
N LYS A 97 -31.22 3.74 3.38
CA LYS A 97 -32.09 3.63 2.21
C LYS A 97 -31.39 2.98 1.00
N GLU A 98 -30.07 3.19 0.82
CA GLU A 98 -29.36 2.85 -0.42
C GLU A 98 -28.20 1.86 -0.21
N VAL A 99 -27.67 1.75 1.02
CA VAL A 99 -26.51 0.90 1.33
C VAL A 99 -26.77 0.06 2.58
N LYS A 100 -26.30 -1.17 2.54
CA LYS A 100 -26.20 -2.05 3.73
C LYS A 100 -24.74 -2.29 4.05
N ALA A 101 -24.34 -2.01 5.29
CA ALA A 101 -23.02 -2.31 5.85
C ALA A 101 -23.13 -3.48 6.81
N PHE A 102 -22.22 -4.43 6.69
CA PHE A 102 -22.19 -5.65 7.48
C PHE A 102 -20.87 -5.78 8.22
N VAL A 103 -20.90 -6.35 9.40
CA VAL A 103 -19.71 -6.72 10.14
C VAL A 103 -19.89 -8.06 10.84
N LEU A 104 -18.87 -8.94 10.74
CA LEU A 104 -18.82 -10.18 11.49
C LEU A 104 -18.20 -9.93 12.87
N SER A 105 -18.93 -10.21 13.93
CA SER A 105 -18.41 -10.13 15.31
C SER A 105 -17.32 -11.16 15.61
N SER A 106 -17.26 -12.25 14.84
CA SER A 106 -16.23 -13.30 14.99
C SER A 106 -14.85 -12.91 14.42
N THR A 107 -14.80 -11.99 13.42
CA THR A 107 -13.55 -11.67 12.70
C THR A 107 -13.30 -10.17 12.55
N GLY A 108 -14.35 -9.34 12.66
CA GLY A 108 -14.31 -7.92 12.34
C GLY A 108 -14.33 -7.63 10.83
N GLU A 109 -14.55 -8.64 9.98
CA GLU A 109 -14.69 -8.46 8.53
C GLU A 109 -15.90 -7.57 8.21
N VAL A 110 -15.71 -6.61 7.31
CA VAL A 110 -16.71 -5.65 6.87
C VAL A 110 -16.95 -5.80 5.38
N TRP A 111 -18.22 -5.70 4.96
CA TRP A 111 -18.59 -5.58 3.56
C TRP A 111 -19.82 -4.70 3.38
N PHE A 112 -20.03 -4.26 2.13
CA PHE A 112 -21.10 -3.37 1.75
C PHE A 112 -21.86 -3.93 0.55
N THR A 113 -23.18 -3.77 0.55
CA THR A 113 -24.04 -4.04 -0.61
C THR A 113 -24.93 -2.84 -0.86
N ASP A 114 -25.49 -2.77 -2.09
CA ASP A 114 -26.62 -1.89 -2.35
C ASP A 114 -27.89 -2.41 -1.67
N GLU A 115 -29.01 -1.68 -1.83
CA GLU A 115 -30.31 -2.06 -1.29
C GLU A 115 -30.81 -3.41 -1.79
N ASN A 116 -30.38 -3.84 -2.98
CA ASN A 116 -30.77 -5.10 -3.62
C ASN A 116 -29.86 -6.28 -3.23
N GLY A 117 -28.81 -6.03 -2.45
CA GLY A 117 -27.86 -7.05 -2.01
C GLY A 117 -26.71 -7.29 -2.99
N LYS A 118 -26.53 -6.46 -4.02
CA LYS A 118 -25.37 -6.53 -4.91
C LYS A 118 -24.13 -6.03 -4.17
N MET A 119 -23.05 -6.81 -4.18
CA MET A 119 -21.78 -6.46 -3.54
C MET A 119 -21.21 -5.16 -4.12
N ILE A 120 -20.82 -4.25 -3.24
CA ILE A 120 -20.13 -2.99 -3.55
C ILE A 120 -18.65 -3.11 -3.22
N LEU A 121 -18.34 -3.43 -1.96
CA LEU A 121 -16.99 -3.52 -1.43
C LEU A 121 -16.94 -4.59 -0.34
N GLN A 122 -15.90 -5.38 -0.29
CA GLN A 122 -15.68 -6.41 0.73
C GLN A 122 -14.24 -6.38 1.22
N GLU A 123 -14.05 -6.43 2.54
CA GLU A 123 -12.74 -6.67 3.12
C GLU A 123 -12.26 -8.10 2.82
N ASN A 124 -10.95 -8.30 2.91
CA ASN A 124 -10.37 -9.64 2.80
C ASN A 124 -11.02 -10.59 3.81
N LYS A 125 -11.34 -11.80 3.36
CA LYS A 125 -12.01 -12.81 4.18
C LYS A 125 -11.27 -13.10 5.48
N GLY A 126 -12.02 -13.16 6.57
CA GLY A 126 -11.48 -13.35 7.92
C GLY A 126 -11.02 -12.07 8.62
N GLY A 127 -11.26 -10.91 7.98
CA GLY A 127 -10.90 -9.57 8.46
C GLY A 127 -9.75 -8.97 7.65
N GLY A 128 -9.96 -7.78 7.13
CA GLY A 128 -9.01 -7.05 6.27
C GLY A 128 -8.06 -6.15 7.04
N LYS A 129 -8.13 -6.09 8.38
CA LYS A 129 -7.44 -5.12 9.23
C LYS A 129 -6.32 -5.75 10.03
N THR A 130 -5.15 -5.12 10.02
CA THR A 130 -4.02 -5.51 10.87
C THR A 130 -3.44 -4.27 11.54
N PHE A 131 -3.16 -4.37 12.83
CA PHE A 131 -2.61 -3.30 13.67
C PHE A 131 -1.27 -3.76 14.24
N THR A 132 -0.16 -3.30 13.69
CA THR A 132 1.17 -3.61 14.20
C THR A 132 1.62 -2.49 15.13
N PRO A 133 1.86 -2.75 16.43
CA PRO A 133 2.34 -1.71 17.34
C PRO A 133 3.69 -1.16 16.86
N ILE A 134 3.83 0.16 16.88
CA ILE A 134 5.07 0.86 16.58
C ILE A 134 5.29 2.00 17.57
N GLU A 135 6.54 2.39 17.74
CA GLU A 135 6.95 3.52 18.55
C GLU A 135 7.97 4.35 17.80
N VAL A 136 7.73 5.65 17.68
CA VAL A 136 8.64 6.60 17.04
C VAL A 136 8.86 7.75 18.00
N GLU A 137 10.12 7.99 18.37
CA GLU A 137 10.52 9.05 19.31
C GLU A 137 9.70 9.08 20.61
N GLY A 138 9.43 7.89 21.17
CA GLY A 138 8.65 7.72 22.39
C GLY A 138 7.13 7.82 22.23
N THR A 139 6.64 8.15 21.05
CA THR A 139 5.21 8.17 20.73
C THR A 139 4.76 6.79 20.23
N LYS A 140 3.73 6.22 20.88
CA LYS A 140 3.17 4.92 20.52
C LYS A 140 1.97 5.07 19.58
N GLY A 141 1.89 4.18 18.61
CA GLY A 141 0.82 4.09 17.64
C GLY A 141 0.80 2.72 16.96
N TYR A 142 0.12 2.65 15.85
CA TYR A 142 0.04 1.44 15.03
C TYR A 142 0.46 1.75 13.59
N SER A 143 1.18 0.81 12.99
CA SER A 143 1.21 0.65 11.54
C SER A 143 -0.02 -0.17 11.17
N ILE A 144 -0.91 0.42 10.40
CA ILE A 144 -2.20 -0.19 10.05
C ILE A 144 -2.17 -0.65 8.59
N ARG A 145 -2.66 -1.85 8.36
CA ARG A 145 -2.96 -2.34 7.02
C ARG A 145 -4.44 -2.63 6.90
N GLN A 146 -5.08 -2.12 5.84
CA GLN A 146 -6.45 -2.43 5.43
C GLN A 146 -6.43 -3.06 4.04
N VAL A 147 -7.06 -4.22 3.90
CA VAL A 147 -7.11 -4.99 2.65
C VAL A 147 -8.55 -5.24 2.25
N PHE A 148 -8.87 -4.96 1.00
CA PHE A 148 -10.14 -5.29 0.37
C PHE A 148 -9.93 -6.28 -0.76
N GLU A 149 -10.92 -7.11 -1.03
CA GLU A 149 -11.00 -7.90 -2.25
C GLU A 149 -11.19 -6.96 -3.44
N SER A 150 -10.58 -7.30 -4.56
CA SER A 150 -10.65 -6.50 -5.78
C SER A 150 -10.68 -7.42 -7.00
N PRO A 151 -11.83 -7.54 -7.68
CA PRO A 151 -11.96 -8.39 -8.86
C PRO A 151 -11.08 -7.89 -10.02
N ASP A 152 -10.73 -8.78 -10.95
CA ASP A 152 -9.76 -8.49 -12.01
C ASP A 152 -10.18 -7.35 -12.95
N ASP A 153 -11.49 -7.18 -13.15
CA ASP A 153 -12.09 -6.13 -13.98
C ASP A 153 -12.26 -4.79 -13.26
N GLU A 154 -11.74 -4.66 -12.05
CA GLU A 154 -11.77 -3.42 -11.30
C GLU A 154 -10.61 -2.49 -11.67
N ALA A 155 -10.88 -1.19 -11.69
CA ALA A 155 -9.92 -0.13 -11.93
C ALA A 155 -10.06 0.95 -10.85
N PHE A 156 -8.94 1.53 -10.43
CA PHE A 156 -8.87 2.55 -9.38
C PHE A 156 -8.30 3.85 -9.91
N TYR A 157 -8.94 4.96 -9.58
CA TYR A 157 -8.54 6.31 -9.96
C TYR A 157 -8.51 7.21 -8.72
N GLY A 158 -7.62 8.18 -8.68
CA GLY A 158 -7.53 9.11 -7.56
C GLY A 158 -6.12 9.23 -6.98
N LEU A 159 -5.98 9.12 -5.65
CA LEU A 159 -4.75 9.25 -4.86
C LEU A 159 -4.11 10.65 -4.91
N GLY A 160 -4.75 11.62 -5.54
CA GLY A 160 -4.23 12.98 -5.70
C GLY A 160 -3.49 13.22 -7.00
N GLN A 161 -2.50 14.12 -6.98
CA GLN A 161 -1.69 14.45 -8.14
C GLN A 161 -0.25 14.00 -7.92
N HIS A 162 0.21 13.09 -8.76
CA HIS A 162 1.57 12.55 -8.72
C HIS A 162 2.29 12.82 -10.05
N GLN A 163 3.61 12.96 -9.99
CA GLN A 163 4.45 13.01 -11.18
C GLN A 163 4.69 11.59 -11.71
N SER A 164 3.64 10.91 -12.11
CA SER A 164 3.69 9.57 -12.67
C SER A 164 2.82 9.49 -13.92
N GLU A 165 3.06 8.49 -14.76
CA GLU A 165 2.24 8.19 -15.94
C GLU A 165 1.13 7.18 -15.61
N GLU A 166 0.93 6.88 -14.31
CA GLU A 166 -0.08 5.94 -13.88
C GLU A 166 -1.44 6.62 -13.80
N PHE A 167 -2.40 6.09 -14.55
CA PHE A 167 -3.78 6.55 -14.56
C PHE A 167 -4.70 5.59 -13.79
N ASN A 168 -4.53 4.28 -14.01
CA ASN A 168 -5.21 3.23 -13.27
C ASN A 168 -4.26 2.63 -12.24
N TYR A 169 -4.63 2.73 -10.97
CA TYR A 169 -3.82 2.24 -9.85
C TYR A 169 -4.05 0.76 -9.50
N LYS A 170 -4.86 0.02 -10.27
CA LYS A 170 -5.01 -1.44 -10.06
C LYS A 170 -3.67 -2.15 -10.15
N GLY A 171 -3.30 -2.85 -9.08
CA GLY A 171 -2.00 -3.52 -8.99
C GLY A 171 -0.78 -2.61 -8.93
N LYS A 172 -0.96 -1.30 -8.79
CA LYS A 172 0.12 -0.32 -8.68
C LYS A 172 0.43 0.02 -7.21
N ASN A 173 1.57 0.64 -6.99
CA ASN A 173 2.02 1.07 -5.69
C ASN A 173 2.21 2.58 -5.70
N GLU A 174 1.62 3.27 -4.72
CA GLU A 174 1.81 4.70 -4.54
C GLU A 174 2.08 5.02 -3.07
N GLU A 175 3.13 5.81 -2.83
CA GLU A 175 3.42 6.40 -1.55
C GLU A 175 2.76 7.77 -1.49
N LEU A 176 1.87 7.95 -0.53
CA LEU A 176 1.10 9.18 -0.34
C LEU A 176 1.87 10.11 0.60
N PHE A 177 2.91 10.70 0.04
CA PHE A 177 3.80 11.66 0.68
C PHE A 177 3.73 12.98 -0.06
N GLN A 178 3.36 14.05 0.64
CA GLN A 178 3.18 15.37 0.03
C GLN A 178 4.46 16.18 0.08
N TYR A 179 4.89 16.66 -1.07
CA TYR A 179 5.98 17.60 -1.21
C TYR A 179 5.82 18.43 -2.50
N ASN A 180 6.81 19.28 -2.83
CA ASN A 180 6.76 20.13 -4.02
C ASN A 180 6.31 19.34 -5.27
N THR A 181 5.30 19.85 -5.97
CA THR A 181 4.68 19.28 -7.19
C THR A 181 3.92 17.96 -7.02
N LYS A 182 3.78 17.45 -5.79
CA LYS A 182 3.03 16.24 -5.49
C LYS A 182 1.96 16.55 -4.44
N VAL A 183 0.70 16.29 -4.77
CA VAL A 183 -0.44 16.44 -3.84
C VAL A 183 -0.99 15.06 -3.56
N SER A 184 -0.90 14.62 -2.31
CA SER A 184 -1.37 13.30 -1.87
C SER A 184 -2.76 13.40 -1.26
N VAL A 185 -3.69 12.60 -1.78
CA VAL A 185 -5.05 12.49 -1.26
C VAL A 185 -5.36 10.99 -1.09
N PRO A 186 -5.54 10.48 0.11
CA PRO A 186 -5.79 9.06 0.37
C PRO A 186 -7.24 8.67 0.01
N PHE A 187 -7.65 8.96 -1.22
CA PHE A 187 -8.97 8.71 -1.77
C PHE A 187 -8.87 8.08 -3.15
N ILE A 188 -9.64 7.02 -3.36
CA ILE A 188 -9.83 6.40 -4.67
C ILE A 188 -11.30 6.36 -5.04
N VAL A 189 -11.53 6.28 -6.35
CA VAL A 189 -12.82 5.92 -6.96
C VAL A 189 -12.62 4.65 -7.79
N SER A 190 -13.49 3.67 -7.59
CA SER A 190 -13.53 2.45 -8.39
C SER A 190 -14.49 2.60 -9.57
N ASN A 191 -14.17 1.95 -10.71
CA ASN A 191 -15.13 1.79 -11.82
C ASN A 191 -16.36 0.94 -11.43
N LYS A 192 -16.41 0.40 -10.22
CA LYS A 192 -17.56 -0.29 -9.63
C LYS A 192 -18.52 0.68 -8.91
N ASN A 193 -18.35 2.00 -9.10
CA ASN A 193 -19.17 3.07 -8.55
C ASN A 193 -19.14 3.20 -7.02
N TYR A 194 -18.00 3.01 -6.43
CA TYR A 194 -17.74 3.34 -5.03
C TYR A 194 -16.45 4.14 -4.89
N GLY A 195 -16.27 4.80 -3.75
CA GLY A 195 -15.03 5.42 -3.34
C GLY A 195 -14.60 4.96 -1.95
N VAL A 196 -13.31 5.02 -1.68
CA VAL A 196 -12.73 4.80 -0.34
C VAL A 196 -11.83 5.98 -0.01
N LEU A 197 -12.11 6.64 1.10
CA LEU A 197 -11.28 7.68 1.69
C LEU A 197 -10.67 7.13 2.98
N LEU A 198 -9.35 7.00 3.04
CA LEU A 198 -8.63 6.66 4.27
C LEU A 198 -8.38 7.96 5.04
N ASP A 199 -9.01 8.12 6.21
CA ASP A 199 -8.84 9.31 7.03
C ASP A 199 -7.60 9.15 7.93
N SER A 200 -6.45 9.51 7.39
CA SER A 200 -5.16 9.44 8.07
C SER A 200 -4.30 10.66 7.75
N TYR A 201 -3.60 11.15 8.76
CA TYR A 201 -2.68 12.31 8.67
C TYR A 201 -1.21 11.89 8.73
N SER A 202 -0.97 10.62 8.64
CA SER A 202 0.37 10.01 8.64
C SER A 202 0.77 9.58 7.23
N LEU A 203 2.00 9.09 7.11
CA LEU A 203 2.45 8.47 5.86
C LEU A 203 1.51 7.32 5.48
N CYS A 204 0.91 7.42 4.32
CA CYS A 204 0.04 6.39 3.75
C CYS A 204 0.66 5.78 2.50
N ARG A 205 0.29 4.54 2.22
CA ARG A 205 0.65 3.84 0.99
C ARG A 205 -0.56 3.11 0.44
N PHE A 206 -0.65 3.05 -0.88
CA PHE A 206 -1.62 2.26 -1.62
C PHE A 206 -0.89 1.16 -2.39
N GLY A 207 -1.40 -0.07 -2.33
CA GLY A 207 -0.80 -1.23 -3.00
C GLY A 207 0.13 -2.03 -2.09
N ASN A 208 1.27 -2.52 -2.62
CA ASN A 208 2.23 -3.30 -1.84
C ASN A 208 2.90 -2.40 -0.79
N PRO A 209 2.94 -2.80 0.49
CA PRO A 209 3.55 -2.02 1.57
C PRO A 209 5.07 -2.04 1.57
N ASN A 210 5.68 -2.98 0.86
CA ASN A 210 7.13 -3.13 0.86
C ASN A 210 7.80 -1.97 0.14
N ASP A 211 8.92 -1.53 0.69
CA ASP A 211 9.78 -0.54 0.05
C ASP A 211 10.47 -1.14 -1.18
N TYR A 212 10.67 -0.30 -2.21
CA TYR A 212 11.53 -0.65 -3.31
C TYR A 212 12.97 -0.82 -2.82
N SER A 213 13.53 -1.99 -3.06
CA SER A 213 14.88 -2.37 -2.62
C SER A 213 15.94 -2.06 -3.68
N GLN A 214 17.19 -1.91 -3.26
CA GLN A 214 18.33 -1.88 -4.18
C GLN A 214 18.42 -3.18 -4.98
N LEU A 215 18.92 -3.09 -6.22
CA LEU A 215 18.99 -4.24 -7.14
C LEU A 215 19.69 -5.45 -6.53
N GLY A 216 20.83 -5.25 -5.86
CA GLY A 216 21.61 -6.31 -5.25
C GLY A 216 20.95 -7.01 -4.06
N LYS A 217 19.85 -6.47 -3.51
CA LYS A 217 19.04 -7.14 -2.47
C LYS A 217 18.02 -8.11 -3.04
N VAL A 218 17.68 -7.96 -4.32
CA VAL A 218 16.61 -8.72 -5.00
C VAL A 218 17.19 -9.65 -6.06
N PHE A 219 18.26 -9.23 -6.74
CA PHE A 219 18.91 -9.97 -7.80
C PHE A 219 20.34 -10.34 -7.41
N LYS A 220 20.84 -11.46 -7.95
CA LYS A 220 22.28 -11.62 -8.09
C LYS A 220 22.73 -10.69 -9.23
N LEU A 221 23.75 -9.90 -8.95
CA LEU A 221 24.33 -8.98 -9.92
C LEU A 221 25.62 -9.59 -10.48
N TYR A 222 25.89 -9.33 -11.76
CA TYR A 222 27.15 -9.69 -12.39
C TYR A 222 27.66 -8.48 -13.17
N ASP A 223 28.96 -8.21 -13.07
CA ASP A 223 29.61 -7.16 -13.84
C ASP A 223 29.75 -7.56 -15.33
N LYS A 224 30.25 -6.65 -16.15
CA LYS A 224 30.46 -6.90 -17.60
C LYS A 224 31.39 -8.08 -17.91
N ASP A 225 32.28 -8.43 -16.98
CA ASP A 225 33.21 -9.55 -17.10
C ASP A 225 32.62 -10.86 -16.55
N GLY A 226 31.36 -10.84 -16.07
CA GLY A 226 30.64 -11.98 -15.54
C GLY A 226 30.91 -12.30 -14.06
N LYS A 227 31.64 -11.45 -13.34
CA LYS A 227 31.91 -11.67 -11.91
C LYS A 227 30.73 -11.24 -11.06
N GLU A 228 30.28 -12.16 -10.18
CA GLU A 228 29.12 -11.95 -9.30
C GLU A 228 29.41 -10.88 -8.22
N GLY A 229 28.33 -10.17 -7.80
CA GLY A 229 28.25 -9.30 -6.64
C GLY A 229 28.07 -7.81 -6.97
N ALA A 230 28.20 -7.40 -8.23
CA ALA A 230 28.02 -5.99 -8.63
C ALA A 230 27.79 -5.83 -10.13
N LEU A 231 27.34 -4.66 -10.56
CA LEU A 231 27.41 -4.20 -11.95
C LEU A 231 28.74 -3.47 -12.19
N THR A 232 29.07 -3.21 -13.44
CA THR A 232 30.17 -2.30 -13.81
C THR A 232 29.64 -0.89 -13.94
N GLY A 233 30.15 0.03 -13.15
CA GLY A 233 29.94 1.48 -13.28
C GLY A 233 31.10 2.11 -14.06
N THR A 234 30.80 2.78 -15.17
CA THR A 234 31.78 3.54 -15.96
C THR A 234 31.41 5.02 -15.94
N TYR A 235 32.32 5.85 -15.50
CA TYR A 235 32.15 7.29 -15.37
C TYR A 235 33.13 7.99 -16.32
N VAL A 236 32.62 8.48 -17.43
CA VAL A 236 33.41 9.20 -18.45
C VAL A 236 33.20 10.69 -18.20
N PRO A 237 34.21 11.42 -17.68
CA PRO A 237 34.09 12.86 -17.44
C PRO A 237 34.04 13.64 -18.75
N ASP A 238 33.64 14.92 -18.66
CA ASP A 238 33.72 15.83 -19.83
C ASP A 238 35.18 15.91 -20.34
N GLU A 239 35.37 15.80 -21.63
CA GLU A 239 36.71 15.82 -22.27
C GLU A 239 37.53 17.06 -21.90
N LYS A 240 36.89 18.20 -21.66
CA LYS A 240 37.54 19.46 -21.28
C LYS A 240 38.11 19.42 -19.84
N SER A 241 37.68 18.46 -19.01
CA SER A 241 38.16 18.34 -17.63
C SER A 241 39.60 17.81 -17.55
N GLY A 242 40.05 17.08 -18.56
CA GLY A 242 41.33 16.39 -18.55
C GLY A 242 41.39 15.21 -17.55
N ALA A 243 40.29 14.85 -16.91
CA ALA A 243 40.23 13.75 -15.97
C ALA A 243 40.08 12.41 -16.69
N GLU A 244 40.63 11.34 -16.09
CA GLU A 244 40.52 10.00 -16.64
C GLU A 244 39.17 9.37 -16.36
N THR A 245 38.77 8.42 -17.23
CA THR A 245 37.59 7.59 -17.03
C THR A 245 37.76 6.72 -15.79
N LEU A 246 36.76 6.75 -14.91
CA LEU A 246 36.72 5.89 -13.74
C LEU A 246 35.84 4.66 -14.02
N VAL A 247 36.37 3.48 -13.79
CA VAL A 247 35.63 2.22 -13.88
C VAL A 247 35.68 1.53 -12.53
N ARG A 248 34.53 1.13 -12.01
CA ARG A 248 34.44 0.44 -10.71
C ARG A 248 33.26 -0.52 -10.65
N ARG A 249 33.22 -1.32 -9.62
CA ARG A 249 32.11 -2.24 -9.35
C ARG A 249 31.09 -1.56 -8.46
N GLU A 250 29.80 -1.65 -8.83
CA GLU A 250 28.67 -1.03 -8.14
C GLU A 250 27.63 -2.08 -7.74
N ASP A 251 27.41 -2.27 -6.45
CA ASP A 251 26.38 -3.15 -5.91
C ASP A 251 25.01 -2.47 -5.79
N SER A 252 24.99 -1.15 -5.93
CA SER A 252 23.81 -0.31 -5.82
C SER A 252 23.90 0.91 -6.72
N LEU A 253 22.77 1.38 -7.24
CA LEU A 253 22.64 2.67 -7.92
C LEU A 253 22.02 3.65 -6.93
N TYR A 254 22.86 4.43 -6.26
CA TYR A 254 22.45 5.31 -5.18
C TYR A 254 23.15 6.67 -5.26
N PHE A 255 22.53 7.62 -5.94
CA PHE A 255 22.92 9.02 -6.02
C PHE A 255 21.73 9.91 -5.71
N GLU A 256 21.08 9.66 -4.57
CA GLU A 256 19.83 10.32 -4.21
C GLU A 256 20.11 11.51 -3.28
N HIS A 257 19.80 12.73 -3.74
CA HIS A 257 20.02 13.99 -3.01
C HIS A 257 21.45 14.27 -2.55
N LEU A 258 22.44 13.85 -3.35
CA LEU A 258 23.84 14.06 -3.00
C LEU A 258 24.35 15.39 -3.59
N LYS A 259 24.87 16.25 -2.74
CA LYS A 259 25.61 17.43 -3.12
C LYS A 259 27.05 17.05 -3.50
N ARG A 260 27.77 17.97 -4.14
CA ARG A 260 29.16 17.72 -4.58
C ARG A 260 30.06 17.24 -3.45
N GLU A 261 29.94 17.83 -2.28
CA GLU A 261 30.72 17.47 -1.09
C GLU A 261 30.37 16.09 -0.51
N ASP A 262 29.22 15.52 -0.88
CA ASP A 262 28.79 14.20 -0.41
C ASP A 262 29.26 13.07 -1.32
N LEU A 263 29.66 13.36 -2.57
CA LEU A 263 29.98 12.33 -3.56
C LEU A 263 31.17 11.45 -3.15
N SER A 264 32.20 12.03 -2.54
CA SER A 264 33.33 11.26 -2.02
C SER A 264 33.00 10.50 -0.73
N LYS A 265 32.16 11.07 0.14
CA LYS A 265 31.81 10.51 1.45
C LYS A 265 30.76 9.41 1.39
N VAL A 266 29.74 9.58 0.53
CA VAL A 266 28.57 8.68 0.48
C VAL A 266 28.76 7.61 -0.58
N VAL A 267 29.26 7.98 -1.79
CA VAL A 267 29.40 7.06 -2.92
C VAL A 267 30.85 6.78 -3.30
N ASN A 268 31.81 7.21 -2.47
CA ASN A 268 33.23 6.93 -2.64
C ASN A 268 33.80 7.31 -4.03
N LEU A 269 33.30 8.39 -4.63
CA LEU A 269 33.96 8.95 -5.82
C LEU A 269 35.29 9.62 -5.40
N PRO A 270 36.32 9.62 -6.28
CA PRO A 270 37.54 10.35 -6.00
C PRO A 270 37.25 11.81 -5.66
N GLU A 271 37.99 12.37 -4.72
CA GLU A 271 37.87 13.76 -4.34
C GLU A 271 38.08 14.66 -5.59
N ASN A 272 37.17 15.63 -5.77
CA ASN A 272 37.17 16.52 -6.94
C ASN A 272 36.96 15.85 -8.31
N PHE A 273 36.46 14.62 -8.39
CA PHE A 273 36.08 14.03 -9.66
C PHE A 273 35.04 14.93 -10.38
N PRO A 274 35.25 15.26 -11.66
CA PRO A 274 34.37 16.16 -12.40
C PRO A 274 33.09 15.43 -12.84
N PHE A 275 32.21 15.23 -11.87
CA PHE A 275 31.02 14.39 -11.99
C PHE A 275 29.91 15.02 -12.83
N MET A 276 29.78 16.35 -12.77
CA MET A 276 28.73 17.07 -13.51
C MET A 276 29.02 17.02 -15.02
N GLY A 277 28.01 16.59 -15.78
CA GLY A 277 28.14 16.38 -17.23
C GLY A 277 28.89 15.09 -17.61
N ALA A 278 29.37 14.31 -16.67
CA ALA A 278 29.96 13.01 -16.93
C ALA A 278 28.93 12.06 -17.56
N LYS A 279 29.34 11.23 -18.51
CA LYS A 279 28.51 10.13 -19.00
C LYS A 279 28.71 8.92 -18.11
N VAL A 280 27.67 8.57 -17.35
CA VAL A 280 27.69 7.45 -16.42
C VAL A 280 26.92 6.28 -17.03
N THR A 281 27.53 5.09 -17.01
CA THR A 281 26.88 3.86 -17.46
C THR A 281 27.03 2.79 -16.39
N TYR A 282 25.92 2.16 -16.02
CA TYR A 282 25.92 0.93 -15.22
C TYR A 282 25.51 -0.21 -16.13
N GLU A 283 26.32 -1.25 -16.22
CA GLU A 283 26.08 -2.37 -17.12
C GLU A 283 26.50 -3.70 -16.50
N GLY A 284 25.84 -4.78 -16.92
CA GLY A 284 26.10 -6.13 -16.47
C GLY A 284 24.87 -7.03 -16.63
N MET A 285 24.73 -8.01 -15.71
CA MET A 285 23.59 -8.92 -15.70
C MET A 285 22.89 -8.89 -14.35
N ILE A 286 21.56 -9.09 -14.37
CA ILE A 286 20.75 -9.39 -13.20
C ILE A 286 20.20 -10.82 -13.32
N GLU A 287 20.14 -11.55 -12.20
CA GLU A 287 19.59 -12.91 -12.13
C GLU A 287 18.55 -12.94 -10.99
N PRO A 288 17.24 -13.08 -11.31
CA PRO A 288 16.18 -13.15 -10.31
C PRO A 288 16.14 -14.53 -9.65
N SER A 289 15.74 -14.58 -8.38
CA SER A 289 15.51 -15.83 -7.63
C SER A 289 14.12 -16.41 -7.83
N GLN A 290 13.18 -15.66 -8.43
CA GLN A 290 11.79 -16.07 -8.67
C GLN A 290 11.31 -15.58 -10.04
N THR A 291 10.33 -16.26 -10.59
CA THR A 291 9.67 -15.88 -11.85
C THR A 291 8.48 -14.97 -11.56
N GLY A 292 8.30 -13.90 -12.36
CA GLY A 292 7.12 -13.03 -12.29
C GLY A 292 7.39 -11.61 -12.73
N GLU A 293 6.41 -10.74 -12.47
CA GLU A 293 6.47 -9.32 -12.77
C GLU A 293 7.24 -8.58 -11.67
N PHE A 294 8.43 -8.10 -12.00
CA PHE A 294 9.21 -7.21 -11.14
C PHE A 294 8.83 -5.76 -11.45
N LYS A 295 8.55 -4.97 -10.41
CA LYS A 295 8.21 -3.55 -10.52
C LYS A 295 9.41 -2.72 -10.16
N PHE A 296 9.84 -1.87 -11.07
CA PHE A 296 10.97 -0.98 -10.88
C PHE A 296 10.52 0.45 -10.65
N ILE A 297 11.32 1.19 -9.89
CA ILE A 297 11.26 2.64 -9.79
C ILE A 297 12.63 3.24 -10.10
N LEU A 298 12.66 4.13 -11.07
CA LEU A 298 13.84 4.92 -11.41
C LEU A 298 13.63 6.32 -10.82
N TYR A 299 14.52 6.72 -9.90
CA TYR A 299 14.63 8.12 -9.46
C TYR A 299 15.67 8.81 -10.34
N TYR A 300 15.38 10.03 -10.82
CA TYR A 300 16.29 10.67 -11.74
C TYR A 300 16.22 12.20 -11.77
N ALA A 301 17.39 12.80 -11.94
CA ALA A 301 17.61 14.13 -12.50
C ALA A 301 18.78 14.05 -13.48
N GLY A 302 18.81 14.94 -14.47
CA GLY A 302 19.66 14.80 -15.66
C GLY A 302 19.01 13.90 -16.70
N TYR A 303 19.80 13.48 -17.69
CA TYR A 303 19.34 12.62 -18.78
C TYR A 303 19.54 11.16 -18.41
N THR A 304 18.53 10.34 -18.60
CA THR A 304 18.59 8.91 -18.24
C THR A 304 17.87 8.01 -19.22
N LYS A 305 18.37 6.78 -19.37
CA LYS A 305 17.75 5.67 -20.12
C LYS A 305 17.98 4.37 -19.36
N VAL A 306 17.05 3.43 -19.48
CA VAL A 306 17.21 2.08 -18.91
C VAL A 306 16.90 1.02 -19.97
N TYR A 307 17.79 0.04 -20.06
CA TYR A 307 17.63 -1.14 -20.89
C TYR A 307 17.64 -2.39 -20.03
N ILE A 308 16.71 -3.31 -20.27
CA ILE A 308 16.66 -4.64 -19.66
C ILE A 308 16.37 -5.65 -20.78
N ASP A 309 17.11 -6.74 -20.84
CA ASP A 309 17.05 -7.75 -21.91
C ASP A 309 17.28 -7.12 -23.30
N ASN A 310 18.20 -6.16 -23.38
CA ASN A 310 18.52 -5.35 -24.57
C ASN A 310 17.33 -4.53 -25.12
N LYS A 311 16.23 -4.42 -24.38
CA LYS A 311 15.08 -3.60 -24.73
C LYS A 311 15.14 -2.27 -23.99
N LEU A 312 14.85 -1.18 -24.68
CA LEU A 312 14.72 0.14 -24.07
C LEU A 312 13.41 0.17 -23.27
N VAL A 313 13.50 -0.04 -21.94
CA VAL A 313 12.32 -0.08 -21.04
C VAL A 313 11.99 1.30 -20.48
N VAL A 314 12.99 2.19 -20.38
CA VAL A 314 12.79 3.60 -20.06
C VAL A 314 13.45 4.42 -21.19
N PRO A 315 12.64 5.06 -22.06
CA PRO A 315 13.16 5.96 -23.09
C PRO A 315 13.83 7.17 -22.44
N GLU A 316 14.60 7.92 -23.22
CA GLU A 316 15.31 9.07 -22.68
C GLU A 316 14.38 10.02 -21.95
N ARG A 317 14.73 10.29 -20.69
CA ARG A 317 14.03 11.22 -19.81
C ARG A 317 15.01 12.25 -19.29
N TRP A 318 14.48 13.43 -19.05
CA TRP A 318 15.23 14.52 -18.43
C TRP A 318 14.41 15.20 -17.35
N ARG A 319 15.09 15.53 -16.25
CA ARG A 319 14.57 16.42 -15.20
C ARG A 319 15.71 17.28 -14.65
N THR A 320 15.35 18.48 -14.23
CA THR A 320 16.27 19.31 -13.48
C THR A 320 16.51 18.76 -12.07
N ALA A 321 17.71 18.96 -11.54
CA ALA A 321 18.05 18.58 -10.16
C ALA A 321 17.23 19.30 -9.08
N TRP A 322 16.63 20.44 -9.41
CA TRP A 322 15.73 21.16 -8.50
C TRP A 322 14.34 20.51 -8.38
N ASN A 323 13.96 19.70 -9.33
CA ASN A 323 12.69 19.00 -9.36
C ASN A 323 12.90 17.59 -9.94
N PRO A 324 13.63 16.72 -9.21
CA PRO A 324 13.84 15.34 -9.63
C PRO A 324 12.50 14.62 -9.71
N ASN A 325 12.44 13.54 -10.49
CA ASN A 325 11.24 12.75 -10.66
C ASN A 325 11.51 11.27 -10.46
N SER A 326 10.44 10.50 -10.40
CA SER A 326 10.47 9.04 -10.47
C SER A 326 9.71 8.54 -11.70
N TYR A 327 10.14 7.39 -12.21
CA TYR A 327 9.46 6.67 -13.29
C TYR A 327 9.31 5.21 -12.89
N LYS A 328 8.09 4.70 -12.93
CA LYS A 328 7.76 3.32 -12.59
C LYS A 328 7.54 2.51 -13.85
N PHE A 329 8.06 1.30 -13.89
CA PHE A 329 7.89 0.35 -14.99
C PHE A 329 7.97 -1.08 -14.45
N SER A 330 7.50 -2.04 -15.26
CA SER A 330 7.51 -3.46 -14.88
C SER A 330 8.18 -4.30 -15.96
N VAL A 331 8.84 -5.37 -15.53
CA VAL A 331 9.46 -6.36 -16.43
C VAL A 331 9.18 -7.77 -15.91
N ASN A 332 8.72 -8.66 -16.77
CA ASN A 332 8.62 -10.08 -16.46
C ASN A 332 9.98 -10.75 -16.60
N LEU A 333 10.44 -11.39 -15.54
CA LEU A 333 11.73 -12.09 -15.48
C LEU A 333 11.52 -13.53 -15.02
N GLU A 334 12.44 -14.43 -15.42
CA GLU A 334 12.42 -15.86 -15.11
C GLU A 334 13.51 -16.18 -14.08
N ALA A 335 13.17 -16.97 -13.06
CA ALA A 335 14.10 -17.40 -12.02
C ALA A 335 15.35 -18.07 -12.62
N GLY A 336 16.53 -17.68 -12.14
CA GLY A 336 17.83 -18.24 -12.56
C GLY A 336 18.29 -17.82 -13.95
N LYS A 337 17.52 -17.04 -14.72
CA LYS A 337 17.91 -16.55 -16.03
C LYS A 337 18.68 -15.23 -15.89
N LYS A 338 19.92 -15.22 -16.36
CA LYS A 338 20.72 -13.98 -16.43
C LYS A 338 20.21 -13.09 -17.55
N VAL A 339 19.90 -11.86 -17.21
CA VAL A 339 19.32 -10.86 -18.13
C VAL A 339 20.22 -9.61 -18.14
N PRO A 340 20.67 -9.11 -19.31
CA PRO A 340 21.47 -7.92 -19.38
C PRO A 340 20.69 -6.69 -18.91
N ILE A 341 21.36 -5.85 -18.13
CA ILE A 341 20.87 -4.54 -17.69
C ILE A 341 21.87 -3.46 -18.10
N LYS A 342 21.37 -2.31 -18.57
CA LYS A 342 22.17 -1.11 -18.76
C LYS A 342 21.38 0.12 -18.36
N VAL A 343 21.98 0.97 -17.54
CA VAL A 343 21.46 2.30 -17.17
C VAL A 343 22.45 3.34 -17.67
N GLU A 344 21.97 4.28 -18.47
CA GLU A 344 22.73 5.43 -18.93
C GLU A 344 22.25 6.67 -18.19
N TRP A 345 23.18 7.49 -17.70
CA TRP A 345 22.86 8.70 -16.96
C TRP A 345 23.87 9.81 -17.21
N VAL A 346 23.38 11.01 -17.39
CA VAL A 346 24.20 12.24 -17.45
C VAL A 346 23.69 13.17 -16.35
N PRO A 347 24.43 13.32 -15.22
CA PRO A 347 24.08 14.25 -14.16
C PRO A 347 24.01 15.69 -14.68
N ASP A 348 22.94 16.41 -14.32
CA ASP A 348 22.72 17.80 -14.74
C ASP A 348 22.21 18.62 -13.54
N GLY A 349 23.11 19.36 -12.87
CA GLY A 349 22.77 20.22 -11.75
C GLY A 349 23.68 20.04 -10.52
N ALA A 350 23.51 20.90 -9.53
CA ALA A 350 24.33 20.95 -8.31
C ALA A 350 24.09 19.77 -7.33
N VAL A 351 22.96 19.06 -7.48
CA VAL A 351 22.60 17.91 -6.67
C VAL A 351 22.41 16.73 -7.61
N SER A 352 23.07 15.63 -7.32
CA SER A 352 22.87 14.39 -8.07
C SER A 352 21.63 13.64 -7.60
N TYR A 353 20.89 13.06 -8.53
CA TYR A 353 19.71 12.28 -8.25
C TYR A 353 19.55 11.18 -9.29
N SER A 354 19.98 9.99 -8.93
CA SER A 354 19.81 8.77 -9.73
C SER A 354 19.78 7.55 -8.83
N GLY A 355 18.78 6.71 -9.00
CA GLY A 355 18.65 5.45 -8.27
C GLY A 355 17.70 4.53 -9.01
N LEU A 356 18.05 3.26 -9.10
CA LEU A 356 17.18 2.23 -9.63
C LEU A 356 16.91 1.19 -8.54
N ARG A 357 15.64 1.07 -8.16
CA ARG A 357 15.17 0.14 -7.14
C ARG A 357 14.09 -0.78 -7.71
N VAL A 358 13.82 -1.86 -7.01
CA VAL A 358 12.90 -2.90 -7.49
C VAL A 358 12.07 -3.52 -6.36
N LEU A 359 10.84 -3.88 -6.67
CA LEU A 359 10.00 -4.78 -5.89
C LEU A 359 9.96 -6.15 -6.56
N SER A 360 10.11 -7.19 -5.76
CA SER A 360 9.84 -8.57 -6.18
C SER A 360 8.39 -8.75 -6.64
N PRO A 361 8.11 -9.81 -7.43
CA PRO A 361 6.75 -10.17 -7.79
C PRO A 361 5.83 -10.28 -6.58
N VAL A 362 4.58 -9.86 -6.75
CA VAL A 362 3.56 -9.91 -5.70
C VAL A 362 3.28 -11.37 -5.33
N ASP A 363 3.21 -11.68 -4.03
CA ASP A 363 2.77 -12.99 -3.55
C ASP A 363 1.40 -13.31 -4.20
N PRO A 364 1.19 -14.51 -4.76
CA PRO A 364 -0.09 -14.92 -5.33
C PRO A 364 -1.28 -14.71 -4.39
N LYS A 365 -1.07 -14.79 -3.07
CA LYS A 365 -2.11 -14.53 -2.05
C LYS A 365 -2.54 -13.06 -1.98
N GLU A 366 -1.71 -12.16 -2.47
CA GLU A 366 -1.95 -10.71 -2.49
C GLU A 366 -2.49 -10.22 -3.84
N GLN A 367 -2.56 -11.10 -4.85
CA GLN A 367 -3.16 -10.77 -6.14
C GLN A 367 -4.67 -10.57 -6.00
N GLY A 368 -5.24 -9.68 -6.82
CA GLY A 368 -6.67 -9.38 -6.78
C GLY A 368 -7.12 -8.64 -5.52
N LYS A 369 -6.21 -7.95 -4.83
CA LYS A 369 -6.50 -7.19 -3.61
C LYS A 369 -6.16 -5.71 -3.75
N GLN A 370 -6.92 -4.90 -3.04
CA GLN A 370 -6.64 -3.50 -2.79
C GLN A 370 -6.11 -3.36 -1.36
N SER A 371 -4.91 -2.83 -1.20
CA SER A 371 -4.26 -2.70 0.10
C SER A 371 -3.93 -1.25 0.42
N TRP A 372 -4.24 -0.83 1.64
CA TRP A 372 -3.93 0.47 2.20
C TRP A 372 -3.03 0.31 3.42
N TRP A 373 -2.12 1.25 3.59
CA TRP A 373 -1.23 1.33 4.73
C TRP A 373 -1.24 2.73 5.31
N SER A 374 -1.16 2.81 6.63
CA SER A 374 -0.95 4.04 7.35
C SER A 374 -0.06 3.79 8.56
N GLU A 375 0.92 4.64 8.79
CA GLU A 375 1.84 4.54 9.93
C GLU A 375 1.46 5.52 11.03
N MET A 376 1.85 5.22 12.28
CA MET A 376 1.68 6.09 13.46
C MET A 376 0.24 6.59 13.69
N THR A 377 -0.75 5.76 13.38
CA THR A 377 -2.16 6.05 13.66
C THR A 377 -2.61 5.44 14.98
N LYS A 378 -3.66 5.98 15.58
CA LYS A 378 -4.27 5.45 16.81
C LYS A 378 -5.34 4.41 16.52
N GLN A 379 -6.01 4.52 15.39
CA GLN A 379 -7.08 3.66 14.91
C GLN A 379 -7.18 3.75 13.40
N LEU A 380 -7.87 2.80 12.78
CA LEU A 380 -8.25 2.86 11.38
C LEU A 380 -9.56 3.66 11.25
N ASP A 381 -9.58 4.60 10.31
CA ASP A 381 -10.79 5.31 9.89
C ASP A 381 -10.84 5.37 8.37
N TYR A 382 -11.99 4.97 7.78
CA TYR A 382 -12.25 5.13 6.36
C TYR A 382 -13.74 5.37 6.07
N TYR A 383 -14.00 5.96 4.91
CA TYR A 383 -15.33 6.33 4.43
C TYR A 383 -15.60 5.72 3.08
#